data_7ce11781a8dd6efb059f2a453cfa0ff2
#
_entry.id   7ce11781a8dd6efb059f2a453cfa0ff2
#
_cell.length_a   1.000
_cell.length_b   1.000
_cell.length_c   1.000
_cell.angle_alpha   90.00
_cell.angle_beta   90.00
_cell.angle_gamma   90.00
#
_symmetry.space_group_name_H-M   'P 1'
#
loop_
_entity.id
_entity.type
_entity.pdbx_description
1 polymer ?
#
loop_
_entity_poly.entity_id
_entity_poly.type
_entity_poly.pdbx_seq_one_letter_code
_entity_poly.pdbx_strand_id
1 'polypeptide(L)'
;AASKAGVTAQSLSGWKRMEEEPFDSDTRCMTVLARSGSRCTAFCKGAADVLLPRCAFYMHNGAPQPMTPAMRQSLTAQAQLLSGRALRVLALTEKDCDSLSAAEYGLTFLGFSGMEDPVRQEAKEAIRRCRSAQIRTVMITGDHPATAKAVAAQAGLLRGRQVLTGAELDDMPEETLRRQLDRYSVFARVSPAHKLRLVRAYRSRGEIVTMTGDGVNDAPAIKEADVGVAMGLTGTDVAKQAADVILLDDNFATLVGAVEQGRCIYANIRKFVRYLLSCNIGEVLTMFLGILMGMPMVLLPVQLLLVNLVTDGLPAIALGLEPPERGNMEKP
;
A
#
# COMPACT_ATOMS: atom_id res chain seq x y z
N ALA A 1 20.77 -10.39 8.15
CA ALA A 1 21.33 -10.30 9.51
C ALA A 1 22.61 -11.14 9.64
N ALA A 2 22.59 -12.44 9.32
CA ALA A 2 23.73 -13.33 9.49
C ALA A 2 25.02 -12.84 8.77
N SER A 3 24.92 -12.41 7.50
CA SER A 3 26.07 -11.90 6.74
C SER A 3 26.65 -10.60 7.32
N LYS A 4 25.82 -9.73 7.94
CA LYS A 4 26.31 -8.54 8.67
C LYS A 4 27.07 -8.92 9.95
N ALA A 5 26.82 -10.11 10.50
CA ALA A 5 27.55 -10.67 11.65
C ALA A 5 28.72 -11.54 11.23
N GLY A 6 29.13 -11.54 9.95
CA GLY A 6 30.26 -12.35 9.45
C GLY A 6 29.92 -13.84 9.27
N VAL A 7 28.69 -14.26 9.47
CA VAL A 7 28.25 -15.66 9.28
C VAL A 7 28.06 -15.93 7.80
N THR A 8 28.86 -16.83 7.23
CA THR A 8 28.83 -17.26 5.82
C THR A 8 28.24 -18.66 5.68
N ALA A 9 27.88 -19.05 4.45
CA ALA A 9 27.45 -20.42 4.16
C ALA A 9 28.50 -21.46 4.55
N GLN A 10 29.82 -21.12 4.45
CA GLN A 10 30.92 -21.99 4.87
C GLN A 10 30.91 -22.21 6.38
N SER A 11 30.61 -21.20 7.20
CA SER A 11 30.56 -21.37 8.68
C SER A 11 29.40 -22.26 9.13
N LEU A 12 28.42 -22.52 8.25
CA LEU A 12 27.27 -23.39 8.49
C LEU A 12 27.42 -24.79 7.86
N SER A 13 28.55 -25.10 7.22
CA SER A 13 28.80 -26.39 6.54
C SER A 13 28.72 -27.62 7.44
N GLY A 14 28.91 -27.46 8.75
CA GLY A 14 28.75 -28.52 9.76
C GLY A 14 27.28 -28.82 10.13
N TRP A 15 26.31 -28.00 9.67
CA TRP A 15 24.90 -28.16 9.96
C TRP A 15 24.15 -28.74 8.77
N LYS A 16 23.45 -29.87 8.98
CA LYS A 16 22.58 -30.48 7.97
C LYS A 16 21.12 -30.25 8.37
N ARG A 17 20.37 -29.59 7.49
CA ARG A 17 18.90 -29.41 7.65
C ARG A 17 18.23 -30.78 7.46
N MET A 18 17.40 -31.17 8.42
CA MET A 18 16.72 -32.46 8.44
C MET A 18 15.26 -32.31 8.03
N GLU A 19 14.54 -31.42 8.72
CA GLU A 19 13.12 -31.15 8.51
C GLU A 19 12.84 -29.66 8.62
N GLU A 20 11.72 -29.23 8.04
CA GLU A 20 11.26 -27.86 8.11
C GLU A 20 9.75 -27.80 8.18
N GLU A 21 9.24 -27.02 9.11
CA GLU A 21 7.89 -26.50 9.10
C GLU A 21 7.96 -25.07 8.58
N PRO A 22 7.47 -24.79 7.33
CA PRO A 22 7.57 -23.49 6.72
C PRO A 22 6.74 -22.47 7.49
N PHE A 23 6.96 -21.19 7.19
CA PHE A 23 6.17 -20.12 7.82
C PHE A 23 4.69 -20.26 7.44
N ASP A 24 3.87 -20.26 8.47
CA ASP A 24 2.41 -20.24 8.37
C ASP A 24 1.86 -18.96 8.98
N SER A 25 0.89 -18.35 8.34
CA SER A 25 0.27 -17.08 8.78
C SER A 25 -0.58 -17.24 10.04
N ASP A 26 -1.13 -18.42 10.29
CA ASP A 26 -1.99 -18.69 11.45
C ASP A 26 -1.14 -18.95 12.69
N THR A 27 -0.11 -19.78 12.56
CA THR A 27 0.87 -20.05 13.63
C THR A 27 1.89 -18.93 13.81
N ARG A 28 2.10 -18.11 12.79
CA ARG A 28 3.06 -16.97 12.73
C ARG A 28 4.47 -17.32 13.16
N CYS A 29 4.89 -18.56 12.90
CA CYS A 29 6.24 -19.06 13.18
C CYS A 29 6.69 -20.01 12.07
N MET A 30 7.98 -20.30 12.08
CA MET A 30 8.65 -21.26 11.21
C MET A 30 9.68 -22.00 12.06
N THR A 31 9.79 -23.31 11.88
CA THR A 31 10.74 -24.16 12.62
C THR A 31 11.59 -24.97 11.65
N VAL A 32 12.89 -25.04 11.93
CA VAL A 32 13.85 -25.84 11.17
C VAL A 32 14.57 -26.76 12.14
N LEU A 33 14.53 -28.05 11.88
CA LEU A 33 15.33 -29.05 12.59
C LEU A 33 16.65 -29.26 11.84
N ALA A 34 17.76 -29.03 12.52
CA ALA A 34 19.09 -29.18 11.93
C ALA A 34 20.00 -30.01 12.83
N ARG A 35 20.89 -30.78 12.21
CA ARG A 35 21.85 -31.66 12.90
C ARG A 35 23.29 -31.23 12.64
N SER A 36 24.10 -31.20 13.72
CA SER A 36 25.54 -31.00 13.63
C SER A 36 26.22 -32.05 14.50
N GLY A 37 26.93 -33.02 13.87
CA GLY A 37 27.46 -34.19 14.57
C GLY A 37 26.35 -35.02 15.21
N SER A 38 26.45 -35.23 16.53
CA SER A 38 25.44 -35.91 17.35
C SER A 38 24.33 -35.01 17.87
N ARG A 39 24.48 -33.67 17.78
CA ARG A 39 23.50 -32.70 18.29
C ARG A 39 22.43 -32.44 17.24
N CYS A 40 21.18 -32.56 17.65
CA CYS A 40 20.03 -32.18 16.83
C CYS A 40 19.29 -31.04 17.51
N THR A 41 19.09 -29.94 16.80
CA THR A 41 18.54 -28.71 17.35
C THR A 41 17.47 -28.15 16.44
N ALA A 42 16.32 -27.82 17.02
CA ALA A 42 15.28 -27.07 16.36
C ALA A 42 15.52 -25.56 16.54
N PHE A 43 15.53 -24.82 15.46
CA PHE A 43 15.58 -23.37 15.42
C PHE A 43 14.23 -22.82 15.01
N CYS A 44 13.61 -22.02 15.88
CA CYS A 44 12.34 -21.41 15.58
C CYS A 44 12.50 -19.89 15.42
N LYS A 45 11.82 -19.31 14.43
CA LYS A 45 11.69 -17.87 14.26
C LYS A 45 10.23 -17.51 14.05
N GLY A 46 9.76 -16.43 14.67
CA GLY A 46 8.36 -16.03 14.55
C GLY A 46 8.03 -14.78 15.35
N ALA A 47 6.74 -14.49 15.42
CA ALA A 47 6.24 -13.35 16.16
C ALA A 47 6.57 -13.48 17.67
N ALA A 48 7.00 -12.37 18.27
CA ALA A 48 7.42 -12.36 19.68
C ALA A 48 6.28 -12.75 20.64
N ASP A 49 5.05 -12.33 20.34
CA ASP A 49 3.83 -12.65 21.09
C ASP A 49 3.45 -14.14 21.01
N VAL A 50 3.94 -14.87 20.01
CA VAL A 50 3.74 -16.32 19.86
C VAL A 50 4.87 -17.12 20.50
N LEU A 51 6.14 -16.74 20.28
CA LEU A 51 7.26 -17.55 20.73
C LEU A 51 7.66 -17.32 22.19
N LEU A 52 7.55 -16.09 22.74
CA LEU A 52 7.88 -15.83 24.15
C LEU A 52 7.06 -16.67 25.16
N PRO A 53 5.74 -16.91 24.96
CA PRO A 53 4.99 -17.82 25.84
C PRO A 53 5.49 -19.28 25.82
N ARG A 54 6.05 -19.74 24.69
CA ARG A 54 6.56 -21.10 24.49
C ARG A 54 7.97 -21.31 25.07
N CYS A 55 8.67 -20.22 25.47
CA CYS A 55 10.01 -20.28 26.02
C CYS A 55 10.01 -20.62 27.51
N ALA A 56 10.78 -21.66 27.89
CA ALA A 56 11.09 -22.00 29.27
C ALA A 56 12.40 -21.38 29.75
N PHE A 57 13.29 -21.02 28.82
CA PHE A 57 14.61 -20.46 29.08
C PHE A 57 14.89 -19.25 28.21
N TYR A 58 15.87 -18.44 28.61
CA TYR A 58 16.47 -17.40 27.77
C TYR A 58 17.99 -17.46 27.85
N MET A 59 18.68 -17.13 26.77
CA MET A 59 20.13 -17.15 26.72
C MET A 59 20.67 -15.88 27.38
N HIS A 60 21.56 -16.05 28.36
CA HIS A 60 22.26 -14.96 29.03
C HIS A 60 23.74 -15.31 29.20
N ASN A 61 24.64 -14.49 28.64
CA ASN A 61 26.09 -14.69 28.65
C ASN A 61 26.52 -16.11 28.23
N GLY A 62 25.87 -16.66 27.19
CA GLY A 62 26.19 -18.00 26.66
C GLY A 62 25.62 -19.19 27.43
N ALA A 63 24.82 -18.95 28.47
CA ALA A 63 24.18 -20.01 29.26
C ALA A 63 22.64 -19.80 29.32
N PRO A 64 21.85 -20.90 29.19
CA PRO A 64 20.41 -20.82 29.35
C PRO A 64 20.03 -20.56 30.81
N GLN A 65 19.17 -19.57 31.02
CA GLN A 65 18.59 -19.21 32.33
C GLN A 65 17.07 -19.44 32.31
N PRO A 66 16.43 -19.80 33.45
CA PRO A 66 15.00 -20.01 33.51
C PRO A 66 14.22 -18.74 33.17
N MET A 67 13.19 -18.87 32.33
CA MET A 67 12.30 -17.76 31.92
C MET A 67 11.33 -17.43 33.05
N THR A 68 11.63 -16.43 33.84
CA THR A 68 10.72 -15.93 34.87
C THR A 68 9.59 -15.08 34.29
N PRO A 69 8.42 -14.95 34.96
CA PRO A 69 7.36 -14.04 34.51
C PRO A 69 7.82 -12.60 34.32
N ALA A 70 8.70 -12.10 35.24
CA ALA A 70 9.25 -10.75 35.14
C ALA A 70 10.15 -10.58 33.89
N MET A 71 11.01 -11.60 33.60
CA MET A 71 11.84 -11.58 32.39
C MET A 71 10.98 -11.61 31.12
N ARG A 72 9.96 -12.46 31.08
CA ARG A 72 9.04 -12.53 29.93
C ARG A 72 8.35 -11.19 29.69
N GLN A 73 7.87 -10.54 30.74
CA GLN A 73 7.27 -9.20 30.64
C GLN A 73 8.26 -8.16 30.11
N SER A 74 9.52 -8.18 30.62
CA SER A 74 10.58 -7.31 30.14
C SER A 74 10.87 -7.50 28.64
N LEU A 75 11.00 -8.76 28.20
CA LEU A 75 11.23 -9.08 26.79
C LEU A 75 10.04 -8.66 25.90
N THR A 76 8.79 -8.85 26.37
CA THR A 76 7.60 -8.38 25.67
C THR A 76 7.62 -6.85 25.51
N ALA A 77 7.98 -6.12 26.55
CA ALA A 77 8.10 -4.67 26.50
C ALA A 77 9.23 -4.23 25.53
N GLN A 78 10.36 -4.94 25.50
CA GLN A 78 11.42 -4.69 24.53
C GLN A 78 10.96 -4.94 23.08
N ALA A 79 10.24 -6.02 22.81
CA ALA A 79 9.68 -6.29 21.49
C ALA A 79 8.73 -5.18 21.05
N GLN A 80 7.87 -4.67 21.95
CA GLN A 80 6.97 -3.55 21.68
C GLN A 80 7.74 -2.25 21.40
N LEU A 81 8.80 -1.99 22.15
CA LEU A 81 9.64 -0.81 21.96
C LEU A 81 10.36 -0.85 20.61
N LEU A 82 10.89 -2.00 20.21
CA LEU A 82 11.49 -2.19 18.88
C LEU A 82 10.47 -2.03 17.76
N SER A 83 9.27 -2.60 17.91
CA SER A 83 8.16 -2.43 16.95
C SER A 83 7.71 -0.98 16.84
N GLY A 84 7.74 -0.23 17.96
CA GLY A 84 7.46 1.21 17.98
C GLY A 84 8.45 2.07 17.19
N ARG A 85 9.63 1.51 16.85
CA ARG A 85 10.64 2.12 15.96
C ARG A 85 10.48 1.74 14.49
N ALA A 86 9.33 1.23 14.08
CA ALA A 86 9.04 0.70 12.74
C ALA A 86 9.85 -0.56 12.36
N LEU A 87 10.40 -1.28 13.35
CA LEU A 87 11.08 -2.53 13.11
C LEU A 87 10.07 -3.69 13.06
N ARG A 88 10.16 -4.53 12.04
CA ARG A 88 9.52 -5.84 12.04
C ARG A 88 10.35 -6.77 12.93
N VAL A 89 9.82 -7.09 14.11
CA VAL A 89 10.54 -7.83 15.15
C VAL A 89 10.17 -9.31 15.08
N LEU A 90 11.19 -10.16 14.92
CA LEU A 90 11.09 -11.61 15.05
C LEU A 90 11.83 -12.06 16.29
N ALA A 91 11.23 -12.93 17.09
CA ALA A 91 11.89 -13.69 18.13
C ALA A 91 12.63 -14.87 17.49
N LEU A 92 13.83 -15.15 18.00
CA LEU A 92 14.65 -16.29 17.62
C LEU A 92 14.80 -17.19 18.84
N THR A 93 14.55 -18.48 18.65
CA THR A 93 14.61 -19.47 19.72
C THR A 93 15.24 -20.75 19.25
N GLU A 94 15.78 -21.54 20.17
CA GLU A 94 16.31 -22.88 19.88
C GLU A 94 15.87 -23.89 20.94
N LYS A 95 15.94 -25.17 20.57
CA LYS A 95 15.77 -26.30 21.49
C LYS A 95 16.47 -27.54 20.95
N ASP A 96 17.25 -28.23 21.79
CA ASP A 96 17.79 -29.53 21.46
C ASP A 96 16.68 -30.58 21.52
N CYS A 97 16.37 -31.20 20.39
CA CYS A 97 15.32 -32.22 20.25
C CYS A 97 15.49 -32.98 18.93
N ASP A 98 14.92 -34.18 18.86
CA ASP A 98 15.04 -35.06 17.70
C ASP A 98 13.85 -35.00 16.72
N SER A 99 12.83 -34.19 17.02
CA SER A 99 11.64 -34.03 16.16
C SER A 99 11.08 -32.60 16.22
N LEU A 100 10.37 -32.17 15.18
CA LEU A 100 9.69 -30.87 15.13
C LEU A 100 8.59 -30.75 16.19
N SER A 101 7.83 -31.83 16.44
CA SER A 101 6.78 -31.84 17.45
C SER A 101 7.29 -31.59 18.88
N ALA A 102 8.51 -32.04 19.17
CA ALA A 102 9.16 -31.76 20.46
C ALA A 102 9.60 -30.29 20.61
N ALA A 103 9.64 -29.52 19.53
CA ALA A 103 10.04 -28.11 19.52
C ALA A 103 8.89 -27.14 19.77
N GLU A 104 7.67 -27.61 20.05
CA GLU A 104 6.52 -26.73 20.24
C GLU A 104 6.60 -25.88 21.51
N TYR A 105 7.14 -26.46 22.61
CA TYR A 105 7.29 -25.81 23.91
C TYR A 105 8.66 -26.08 24.52
N GLY A 106 8.99 -25.33 25.58
CA GLY A 106 10.27 -25.50 26.29
C GLY A 106 11.46 -24.91 25.53
N LEU A 107 11.21 -23.90 24.71
CA LEU A 107 12.24 -23.23 23.90
C LEU A 107 13.16 -22.37 24.75
N THR A 108 14.38 -22.15 24.25
CA THR A 108 15.34 -21.17 24.76
C THR A 108 15.29 -19.92 23.88
N PHE A 109 14.92 -18.80 24.41
CA PHE A 109 14.95 -17.52 23.72
C PHE A 109 16.39 -17.04 23.51
N LEU A 110 16.78 -16.77 22.28
CA LEU A 110 18.12 -16.31 21.90
C LEU A 110 18.22 -14.79 21.74
N GLY A 111 17.16 -14.16 21.23
CA GLY A 111 17.16 -12.73 20.96
C GLY A 111 16.09 -12.30 19.98
N PHE A 112 16.08 -10.99 19.68
CA PHE A 112 15.22 -10.41 18.64
C PHE A 112 16.03 -10.08 17.39
N SER A 113 15.45 -10.33 16.24
CA SER A 113 15.91 -9.80 14.96
C SER A 113 14.95 -8.70 14.53
N GLY A 114 15.41 -7.44 14.53
CA GLY A 114 14.68 -6.30 14.00
C GLY A 114 15.04 -6.10 12.54
N MET A 115 14.03 -6.08 11.68
CA MET A 115 14.17 -5.74 10.27
C MET A 115 13.53 -4.38 10.04
N GLU A 116 14.24 -3.47 9.38
CA GLU A 116 13.74 -2.18 8.96
C GLU A 116 13.52 -2.22 7.45
N ASP A 117 12.32 -1.85 7.03
CA ASP A 117 12.01 -1.56 5.64
C ASP A 117 11.70 -0.05 5.57
N PRO A 118 12.71 0.77 5.22
CA PRO A 118 12.54 2.22 5.27
C PRO A 118 11.54 2.68 4.21
N VAL A 119 10.70 3.64 4.58
CA VAL A 119 9.78 4.28 3.63
C VAL A 119 10.57 4.94 2.51
N ARG A 120 10.28 4.56 1.27
CA ARG A 120 10.90 5.14 0.07
C ARG A 120 10.70 6.65 0.03
N GLN A 121 11.73 7.40 -0.34
CA GLN A 121 11.66 8.87 -0.39
C GLN A 121 10.61 9.35 -1.40
N GLU A 122 10.52 8.66 -2.55
CA GLU A 122 9.53 8.92 -3.59
C GLU A 122 8.10 8.79 -3.06
N ALA A 123 7.84 7.82 -2.18
CA ALA A 123 6.53 7.63 -1.58
C ALA A 123 6.14 8.80 -0.65
N LYS A 124 7.09 9.34 0.12
CA LYS A 124 6.85 10.52 0.98
C LYS A 124 6.47 11.74 0.15
N GLU A 125 7.21 11.96 -0.93
CA GLU A 125 6.95 13.07 -1.85
C GLU A 125 5.60 12.90 -2.55
N ALA A 126 5.29 11.70 -3.04
CA ALA A 126 4.02 11.37 -3.66
C ALA A 126 2.83 11.59 -2.71
N ILE A 127 2.94 11.18 -1.44
CA ILE A 127 1.92 11.43 -0.40
C ILE A 127 1.75 12.95 -0.17
N ARG A 128 2.86 13.72 -0.18
CA ARG A 128 2.79 15.18 -0.07
C ARG A 128 2.04 15.80 -1.25
N ARG A 129 2.33 15.35 -2.48
CA ARG A 129 1.65 15.80 -3.70
C ARG A 129 0.17 15.44 -3.71
N CYS A 130 -0.20 14.21 -3.32
CA CYS A 130 -1.60 13.81 -3.14
C CYS A 130 -2.34 14.79 -2.22
N ARG A 131 -1.71 15.15 -1.10
CA ARG A 131 -2.31 16.07 -0.13
C ARG A 131 -2.49 17.48 -0.70
N SER A 132 -1.50 18.03 -1.42
CA SER A 132 -1.64 19.33 -2.09
C SER A 132 -2.83 19.33 -3.05
N ALA A 133 -3.05 18.20 -3.72
CA ALA A 133 -4.16 17.97 -4.63
C ALA A 133 -5.48 17.58 -3.91
N GLN A 134 -5.53 17.65 -2.58
CA GLN A 134 -6.66 17.24 -1.73
C GLN A 134 -7.06 15.76 -1.89
N ILE A 135 -6.15 14.93 -2.41
CA ILE A 135 -6.32 13.50 -2.50
C ILE A 135 -5.91 12.88 -1.17
N ARG A 136 -6.83 12.15 -0.55
CA ARG A 136 -6.62 11.47 0.70
C ARG A 136 -5.90 10.16 0.49
N THR A 137 -4.74 9.99 1.11
CA THR A 137 -4.00 8.72 1.14
C THR A 137 -4.26 8.01 2.45
N VAL A 138 -4.58 6.72 2.38
CA VAL A 138 -4.88 5.85 3.50
C VAL A 138 -3.98 4.62 3.41
N MET A 139 -3.42 4.19 4.54
CA MET A 139 -2.60 2.98 4.64
C MET A 139 -3.45 1.84 5.20
N ILE A 140 -3.47 0.72 4.49
CA ILE A 140 -4.17 -0.50 4.89
C ILE A 140 -3.15 -1.63 4.92
N THR A 141 -2.95 -2.27 6.09
CA THR A 141 -1.89 -3.28 6.27
C THR A 141 -2.30 -4.40 7.21
N GLY A 142 -1.74 -5.59 6.99
CA GLY A 142 -1.80 -6.71 7.94
C GLY A 142 -0.83 -6.59 9.12
N ASP A 143 0.07 -5.60 9.12
CA ASP A 143 1.08 -5.40 10.15
C ASP A 143 0.51 -5.03 11.52
N HIS A 144 1.36 -5.20 12.54
CA HIS A 144 1.03 -4.79 13.91
C HIS A 144 0.77 -3.27 13.99
N PRO A 145 -0.23 -2.81 14.78
CA PRO A 145 -0.61 -1.39 14.87
C PRO A 145 0.55 -0.45 15.21
N ALA A 146 1.47 -0.87 16.09
CA ALA A 146 2.64 -0.06 16.45
C ALA A 146 3.58 0.14 15.25
N THR A 147 3.84 -0.91 14.46
CA THR A 147 4.66 -0.84 13.24
C THR A 147 3.97 0.02 12.17
N ALA A 148 2.68 -0.23 11.91
CA ALA A 148 1.90 0.54 10.96
C ALA A 148 1.86 2.03 11.31
N LYS A 149 1.70 2.37 12.61
CA LYS A 149 1.75 3.74 13.11
C LYS A 149 3.10 4.39 12.87
N ALA A 150 4.19 3.69 13.15
CA ALA A 150 5.54 4.21 12.98
C ALA A 150 5.88 4.45 11.50
N VAL A 151 5.56 3.50 10.60
CA VAL A 151 5.72 3.65 9.14
C VAL A 151 4.87 4.80 8.61
N ALA A 152 3.61 4.89 9.02
CA ALA A 152 2.71 5.97 8.61
C ALA A 152 3.18 7.36 9.09
N ALA A 153 3.78 7.44 10.29
CA ALA A 153 4.40 8.66 10.78
C ALA A 153 5.60 9.08 9.92
N GLN A 154 6.49 8.15 9.58
CA GLN A 154 7.63 8.38 8.69
C GLN A 154 7.19 8.79 7.27
N ALA A 155 6.09 8.20 6.77
CA ALA A 155 5.51 8.53 5.48
C ALA A 155 4.73 9.88 5.48
N GLY A 156 4.44 10.44 6.66
CA GLY A 156 3.68 11.68 6.80
C GLY A 156 2.16 11.52 6.67
N LEU A 157 1.62 10.31 6.87
CA LEU A 157 0.19 10.00 6.75
C LEU A 157 -0.62 10.37 8.02
N LEU A 158 -0.05 10.25 9.22
CA LEU A 158 -0.82 10.37 10.47
C LEU A 158 -1.39 11.77 10.72
N ARG A 159 -0.56 12.82 10.76
CA ARG A 159 -0.95 14.23 10.98
C ARG A 159 -2.19 14.44 11.85
N GLY A 160 -2.18 13.91 13.07
CA GLY A 160 -3.29 14.00 14.01
C GLY A 160 -4.43 12.99 13.80
N ARG A 161 -4.38 12.16 12.76
CA ARG A 161 -5.31 11.06 12.55
C ARG A 161 -4.88 9.81 13.30
N GLN A 162 -5.84 8.91 13.51
CA GLN A 162 -5.68 7.72 14.33
C GLN A 162 -5.41 6.47 13.48
N VAL A 163 -4.99 5.42 14.16
CA VAL A 163 -4.90 4.06 13.65
C VAL A 163 -6.13 3.30 14.13
N LEU A 164 -6.79 2.56 13.25
CA LEU A 164 -7.88 1.63 13.58
C LEU A 164 -7.40 0.20 13.30
N THR A 165 -7.69 -0.71 14.22
CA THR A 165 -7.37 -2.12 14.07
C THR A 165 -8.50 -2.91 13.42
N GLY A 166 -8.19 -4.09 12.85
CA GLY A 166 -9.21 -4.97 12.29
C GLY A 166 -10.27 -5.39 13.33
N ALA A 167 -9.86 -5.69 14.57
CA ALA A 167 -10.79 -6.03 15.65
C ALA A 167 -11.75 -4.88 16.00
N GLU A 168 -11.23 -3.65 16.14
CA GLU A 168 -12.08 -2.46 16.33
C GLU A 168 -13.01 -2.19 15.14
N LEU A 169 -12.54 -2.54 13.93
CA LEU A 169 -13.35 -2.42 12.72
C LEU A 169 -14.49 -3.44 12.70
N ASP A 170 -14.27 -4.69 13.19
CA ASP A 170 -15.30 -5.72 13.29
C ASP A 170 -16.45 -5.28 14.21
N ASP A 171 -16.14 -4.65 15.33
CA ASP A 171 -17.11 -4.16 16.32
C ASP A 171 -17.84 -2.88 15.87
N MET A 172 -17.39 -2.23 14.79
CA MET A 172 -17.91 -0.92 14.36
C MET A 172 -19.07 -1.08 13.37
N PRO A 173 -20.29 -0.55 13.68
CA PRO A 173 -21.39 -0.51 12.72
C PRO A 173 -21.05 0.31 11.47
N GLU A 174 -21.61 -0.08 10.31
CA GLU A 174 -21.36 0.58 9.01
C GLU A 174 -21.59 2.08 9.03
N GLU A 175 -22.69 2.53 9.64
CA GLU A 175 -23.03 3.94 9.71
C GLU A 175 -22.00 4.73 10.55
N THR A 176 -21.51 4.11 11.63
CA THR A 176 -20.46 4.70 12.47
C THR A 176 -19.14 4.78 11.71
N LEU A 177 -18.78 3.70 10.99
CA LEU A 177 -17.59 3.68 10.15
C LEU A 177 -17.64 4.81 9.11
N ARG A 178 -18.74 4.93 8.36
CA ARG A 178 -18.93 6.00 7.36
C ARG A 178 -18.72 7.40 7.94
N ARG A 179 -19.28 7.68 9.12
CA ARG A 179 -19.14 9.00 9.78
C ARG A 179 -17.73 9.27 10.29
N GLN A 180 -17.02 8.24 10.70
CA GLN A 180 -15.71 8.38 11.37
C GLN A 180 -14.51 8.13 10.46
N LEU A 181 -14.68 7.76 9.19
CA LEU A 181 -13.57 7.49 8.26
C LEU A 181 -12.50 8.59 8.28
N ASP A 182 -12.89 9.86 8.43
CA ASP A 182 -11.97 11.00 8.42
C ASP A 182 -11.03 11.04 9.62
N ARG A 183 -11.34 10.34 10.69
CA ARG A 183 -10.50 10.25 11.89
C ARG A 183 -9.29 9.33 11.69
N TYR A 184 -9.38 8.40 10.74
CA TYR A 184 -8.38 7.36 10.55
C TYR A 184 -7.61 7.57 9.24
N SER A 185 -6.31 7.34 9.27
CA SER A 185 -5.47 7.29 8.07
C SER A 185 -4.71 5.98 7.94
N VAL A 186 -4.81 5.12 8.95
CA VAL A 186 -4.14 3.82 8.98
C VAL A 186 -5.11 2.77 9.51
N PHE A 187 -5.22 1.67 8.78
CA PHE A 187 -5.95 0.48 9.19
C PHE A 187 -4.96 -0.67 9.31
N ALA A 188 -4.79 -1.19 10.54
CA ALA A 188 -3.77 -2.17 10.88
C ALA A 188 -4.38 -3.52 11.28
N ARG A 189 -3.68 -4.63 11.05
CA ARG A 189 -4.19 -6.00 11.32
C ARG A 189 -5.53 -6.28 10.63
N VAL A 190 -5.67 -5.83 9.39
CA VAL A 190 -6.90 -6.01 8.61
C VAL A 190 -6.87 -7.28 7.77
N SER A 191 -8.02 -7.94 7.68
CA SER A 191 -8.29 -9.06 6.78
C SER A 191 -8.66 -8.59 5.37
N PRO A 192 -8.70 -9.48 4.36
CA PRO A 192 -9.21 -9.16 3.03
C PRO A 192 -10.64 -8.62 3.04
N ALA A 193 -11.51 -9.14 3.90
CA ALA A 193 -12.88 -8.67 4.07
C ALA A 193 -12.94 -7.21 4.56
N HIS A 194 -12.03 -6.84 5.46
CA HIS A 194 -11.93 -5.46 5.94
C HIS A 194 -11.51 -4.50 4.82
N LYS A 195 -10.59 -4.89 3.92
CA LYS A 195 -10.18 -4.07 2.77
C LYS A 195 -11.37 -3.76 1.87
N LEU A 196 -12.14 -4.78 1.53
CA LEU A 196 -13.36 -4.63 0.74
C LEU A 196 -14.38 -3.73 1.43
N ARG A 197 -14.59 -3.93 2.73
CA ARG A 197 -15.49 -3.12 3.56
C ARG A 197 -15.10 -1.64 3.57
N LEU A 198 -13.82 -1.33 3.69
CA LEU A 198 -13.30 0.03 3.66
C LEU A 198 -13.54 0.70 2.30
N VAL A 199 -13.25 0.01 1.20
CA VAL A 199 -13.52 0.52 -0.15
C VAL A 199 -15.00 0.89 -0.30
N ARG A 200 -15.90 -0.02 0.08
CA ARG A 200 -17.35 0.23 0.04
C ARG A 200 -17.78 1.40 0.92
N ALA A 201 -17.19 1.53 2.12
CA ALA A 201 -17.50 2.62 3.03
C ALA A 201 -17.12 3.99 2.45
N TYR A 202 -15.96 4.12 1.79
CA TYR A 202 -15.56 5.36 1.10
C TYR A 202 -16.46 5.64 -0.11
N ARG A 203 -16.72 4.64 -0.97
CA ARG A 203 -17.60 4.79 -2.14
C ARG A 203 -19.02 5.20 -1.75
N SER A 204 -19.55 4.64 -0.65
CA SER A 204 -20.89 4.99 -0.16
C SER A 204 -21.03 6.44 0.31
N ARG A 205 -19.91 7.15 0.50
CA ARG A 205 -19.86 8.60 0.76
C ARG A 205 -19.79 9.44 -0.52
N GLY A 206 -19.75 8.79 -1.70
CA GLY A 206 -19.56 9.46 -2.98
C GLY A 206 -18.09 9.82 -3.29
N GLU A 207 -17.14 9.24 -2.55
CA GLU A 207 -15.71 9.44 -2.81
C GLU A 207 -15.25 8.48 -3.94
N ILE A 208 -14.40 8.96 -4.84
CA ILE A 208 -13.75 8.13 -5.87
C ILE A 208 -12.56 7.43 -5.23
N VAL A 209 -12.56 6.12 -5.23
CA VAL A 209 -11.60 5.29 -4.51
C VAL A 209 -10.65 4.61 -5.48
N THR A 210 -9.35 4.85 -5.30
CA THR A 210 -8.29 4.06 -5.91
C THR A 210 -7.74 3.08 -4.89
N MET A 211 -7.76 1.78 -5.19
CA MET A 211 -7.20 0.73 -4.33
C MET A 211 -5.95 0.14 -4.97
N THR A 212 -4.84 0.13 -4.22
CA THR A 212 -3.58 -0.51 -4.65
C THR A 212 -3.34 -1.79 -3.87
N GLY A 213 -2.83 -2.82 -4.53
CA GLY A 213 -2.45 -4.08 -3.88
C GLY A 213 -1.56 -4.94 -4.76
N ASP A 214 -0.97 -5.97 -4.15
CA ASP A 214 -0.04 -6.90 -4.80
C ASP A 214 -0.45 -8.37 -4.61
N GLY A 215 -1.29 -8.67 -3.65
CA GLY A 215 -1.65 -10.03 -3.25
C GLY A 215 -3.02 -10.50 -3.74
N VAL A 216 -3.21 -11.83 -3.73
CA VAL A 216 -4.53 -12.46 -3.97
C VAL A 216 -5.59 -11.92 -3.00
N ASN A 217 -5.18 -11.62 -1.79
CA ASN A 217 -6.04 -11.06 -0.72
C ASN A 217 -6.53 -9.64 -1.00
N ASP A 218 -5.91 -8.94 -1.94
CA ASP A 218 -6.29 -7.58 -2.33
C ASP A 218 -7.25 -7.56 -3.51
N ALA A 219 -7.28 -8.62 -4.32
CA ALA A 219 -8.04 -8.68 -5.56
C ALA A 219 -9.53 -8.32 -5.41
N PRO A 220 -10.27 -8.77 -4.37
CA PRO A 220 -11.66 -8.35 -4.19
C PRO A 220 -11.81 -6.85 -3.94
N ALA A 221 -10.91 -6.23 -3.19
CA ALA A 221 -10.93 -4.79 -2.90
C ALA A 221 -10.47 -3.97 -4.10
N ILE A 222 -9.48 -4.45 -4.86
CA ILE A 222 -9.02 -3.87 -6.15
C ILE A 222 -10.19 -3.84 -7.13
N LYS A 223 -10.90 -4.96 -7.30
CA LYS A 223 -12.03 -5.07 -8.22
C LYS A 223 -13.22 -4.19 -7.84
N GLU A 224 -13.44 -3.98 -6.54
CA GLU A 224 -14.55 -3.17 -6.01
C GLU A 224 -14.27 -1.66 -6.11
N ALA A 225 -13.01 -1.22 -6.17
CA ALA A 225 -12.64 0.18 -6.25
C ALA A 225 -13.10 0.84 -7.57
N ASP A 226 -13.18 2.16 -7.61
CA ASP A 226 -13.46 2.89 -8.86
C ASP A 226 -12.27 2.84 -9.82
N VAL A 227 -11.05 2.72 -9.27
CA VAL A 227 -9.82 2.45 -10.00
C VAL A 227 -8.99 1.42 -9.23
N GLY A 228 -8.95 0.20 -9.71
CA GLY A 228 -8.11 -0.86 -9.17
C GLY A 228 -6.69 -0.78 -9.73
N VAL A 229 -5.68 -0.87 -8.86
CA VAL A 229 -4.26 -0.78 -9.26
C VAL A 229 -3.48 -1.97 -8.70
N ALA A 230 -2.77 -2.70 -9.56
CA ALA A 230 -1.90 -3.80 -9.16
C ALA A 230 -0.43 -3.47 -9.38
N MET A 231 0.43 -4.08 -8.55
CA MET A 231 1.88 -4.04 -8.75
C MET A 231 2.28 -4.96 -9.91
N GLY A 232 3.20 -4.51 -10.76
CA GLY A 232 3.60 -5.21 -11.97
C GLY A 232 4.70 -6.24 -11.73
N LEU A 233 5.68 -5.94 -10.88
CA LEU A 233 6.80 -6.82 -10.56
C LEU A 233 6.43 -7.81 -9.45
N THR A 234 5.92 -7.32 -8.32
CA THR A 234 5.60 -8.15 -7.13
C THR A 234 4.17 -8.64 -7.11
N GLY A 235 3.29 -8.05 -7.92
CA GLY A 235 1.87 -8.39 -7.95
C GLY A 235 1.59 -9.79 -8.48
N THR A 236 0.66 -10.50 -7.83
CA THR A 236 0.15 -11.78 -8.30
C THR A 236 -0.71 -11.62 -9.56
N ASP A 237 -0.80 -12.68 -10.38
CA ASP A 237 -1.64 -12.65 -11.58
C ASP A 237 -3.11 -12.37 -11.26
N VAL A 238 -3.60 -12.85 -10.11
CA VAL A 238 -4.97 -12.59 -9.64
C VAL A 238 -5.20 -11.11 -9.36
N ALA A 239 -4.25 -10.44 -8.71
CA ALA A 239 -4.32 -9.00 -8.46
C ALA A 239 -4.27 -8.20 -9.78
N LYS A 240 -3.38 -8.60 -10.71
CA LYS A 240 -3.27 -7.96 -12.03
C LYS A 240 -4.54 -8.12 -12.88
N GLN A 241 -5.18 -9.29 -12.83
CA GLN A 241 -6.45 -9.53 -13.56
C GLN A 241 -7.63 -8.74 -12.95
N ALA A 242 -7.57 -8.43 -11.67
CA ALA A 242 -8.61 -7.64 -11.00
C ALA A 242 -8.44 -6.11 -11.20
N ALA A 243 -7.27 -5.66 -11.62
CA ALA A 243 -6.90 -4.26 -11.71
C ALA A 243 -7.23 -3.61 -13.06
N ASP A 244 -7.53 -2.32 -13.04
CA ASP A 244 -7.69 -1.48 -14.22
C ASP A 244 -6.32 -0.92 -14.70
N VAL A 245 -5.37 -0.76 -13.76
CA VAL A 245 -4.03 -0.21 -13.99
C VAL A 245 -2.98 -1.12 -13.39
N ILE A 246 -1.87 -1.36 -14.10
CA ILE A 246 -0.72 -2.12 -13.60
C ILE A 246 0.50 -1.19 -13.55
N LEU A 247 1.09 -1.05 -12.37
CA LEU A 247 2.32 -0.26 -12.16
C LEU A 247 3.54 -1.13 -12.47
N LEU A 248 4.15 -0.95 -13.62
CA LEU A 248 5.28 -1.77 -14.09
C LEU A 248 6.55 -1.64 -13.24
N ASP A 249 6.67 -0.56 -12.46
CA ASP A 249 7.83 -0.24 -11.61
C ASP A 249 7.53 -0.43 -10.10
N ASP A 250 6.35 -0.90 -9.73
CA ASP A 250 5.88 -1.04 -8.35
C ASP A 250 6.06 0.25 -7.52
N ASN A 251 5.92 1.42 -8.16
CA ASN A 251 6.18 2.69 -7.52
C ASN A 251 4.89 3.52 -7.36
N PHE A 252 4.54 3.81 -6.11
CA PHE A 252 3.39 4.67 -5.79
C PHE A 252 3.51 6.09 -6.39
N ALA A 253 4.72 6.60 -6.57
CA ALA A 253 4.93 7.90 -7.19
C ALA A 253 4.47 7.94 -8.66
N THR A 254 4.60 6.83 -9.37
CA THR A 254 4.12 6.68 -10.76
C THR A 254 2.59 6.78 -10.82
N LEU A 255 1.88 6.19 -9.85
CA LEU A 255 0.42 6.36 -9.73
C LEU A 255 0.04 7.84 -9.55
N VAL A 256 0.74 8.56 -8.69
CA VAL A 256 0.49 10.01 -8.48
C VAL A 256 0.79 10.81 -9.74
N GLY A 257 1.82 10.43 -10.51
CA GLY A 257 2.09 10.99 -11.83
C GLY A 257 0.95 10.73 -12.83
N ALA A 258 0.37 9.51 -12.82
CA ALA A 258 -0.79 9.19 -13.65
C ALA A 258 -2.02 10.04 -13.31
N VAL A 259 -2.26 10.31 -12.02
CA VAL A 259 -3.32 11.24 -11.59
C VAL A 259 -3.10 12.65 -12.11
N GLU A 260 -1.85 13.15 -12.06
CA GLU A 260 -1.49 14.47 -12.61
C GLU A 260 -1.75 14.55 -14.11
N GLN A 261 -1.34 13.52 -14.86
CA GLN A 261 -1.61 13.43 -16.30
C GLN A 261 -3.11 13.35 -16.61
N GLY A 262 -3.86 12.56 -15.85
CA GLY A 262 -5.31 12.48 -16.01
C GLY A 262 -6.00 13.83 -15.79
N ARG A 263 -5.58 14.60 -14.79
CA ARG A 263 -6.05 15.98 -14.57
C ARG A 263 -5.70 16.92 -15.73
N CYS A 264 -4.50 16.78 -16.28
CA CYS A 264 -4.07 17.52 -17.46
C CYS A 264 -4.96 17.20 -18.66
N ILE A 265 -5.14 15.92 -18.98
CA ILE A 265 -5.99 15.47 -20.09
C ILE A 265 -7.42 16.02 -19.92
N TYR A 266 -8.00 15.92 -18.73
CA TYR A 266 -9.32 16.44 -18.46
C TYR A 266 -9.42 17.96 -18.66
N ALA A 267 -8.42 18.71 -18.17
CA ALA A 267 -8.36 20.16 -18.38
C ALA A 267 -8.27 20.51 -19.86
N ASN A 268 -7.44 19.80 -20.63
CA ASN A 268 -7.30 20.00 -22.06
C ASN A 268 -8.57 19.64 -22.83
N ILE A 269 -9.25 18.54 -22.48
CA ILE A 269 -10.56 18.20 -23.03
C ILE A 269 -11.55 19.34 -22.81
N ARG A 270 -11.62 19.92 -21.62
CA ARG A 270 -12.50 21.05 -21.34
C ARG A 270 -12.17 22.28 -22.16
N LYS A 271 -10.87 22.56 -22.40
CA LYS A 271 -10.41 23.69 -23.22
C LYS A 271 -10.86 23.51 -24.66
N PHE A 272 -10.53 22.38 -25.29
CA PHE A 272 -10.85 22.18 -26.70
C PHE A 272 -12.34 22.07 -26.95
N VAL A 273 -13.11 21.41 -26.07
CA VAL A 273 -14.59 21.36 -26.20
C VAL A 273 -15.18 22.75 -26.09
N ARG A 274 -14.72 23.57 -25.13
CA ARG A 274 -15.18 24.96 -25.00
C ARG A 274 -14.82 25.80 -26.23
N TYR A 275 -13.62 25.61 -26.77
CA TYR A 275 -13.17 26.28 -27.98
C TYR A 275 -14.07 25.91 -29.17
N LEU A 276 -14.24 24.63 -29.48
CA LEU A 276 -15.08 24.17 -30.60
C LEU A 276 -16.54 24.62 -30.47
N LEU A 277 -17.13 24.54 -29.29
CA LEU A 277 -18.49 25.03 -29.06
C LEU A 277 -18.59 26.53 -29.29
N SER A 278 -17.59 27.32 -28.88
CA SER A 278 -17.57 28.77 -29.10
C SER A 278 -17.47 29.12 -30.58
N CYS A 279 -16.63 28.43 -31.34
CA CYS A 279 -16.52 28.61 -32.79
C CYS A 279 -17.84 28.27 -33.50
N ASN A 280 -18.39 27.10 -33.24
CA ASN A 280 -19.68 26.69 -33.88
C ASN A 280 -20.85 27.64 -33.54
N ILE A 281 -20.93 28.10 -32.27
CA ILE A 281 -21.93 29.09 -31.86
C ILE A 281 -21.71 30.39 -32.62
N GLY A 282 -20.46 30.82 -32.75
CA GLY A 282 -20.09 32.03 -33.54
C GLY A 282 -20.52 31.93 -34.99
N GLU A 283 -20.26 30.80 -35.67
CA GLU A 283 -20.68 30.51 -37.02
C GLU A 283 -22.22 30.59 -37.20
N VAL A 284 -22.93 29.88 -36.33
CA VAL A 284 -24.41 29.89 -36.36
C VAL A 284 -24.94 31.29 -36.14
N LEU A 285 -24.41 32.06 -35.20
CA LEU A 285 -24.81 33.44 -34.96
C LEU A 285 -24.51 34.34 -36.14
N THR A 286 -23.32 34.19 -36.80
CA THR A 286 -22.92 34.95 -37.97
C THR A 286 -23.92 34.71 -39.11
N MET A 287 -24.24 33.47 -39.40
CA MET A 287 -25.24 33.11 -40.42
C MET A 287 -26.63 33.66 -40.10
N PHE A 288 -27.07 33.49 -38.88
CA PHE A 288 -28.39 33.95 -38.42
C PHE A 288 -28.53 35.48 -38.53
N LEU A 289 -27.54 36.22 -38.01
CA LEU A 289 -27.54 37.69 -38.08
C LEU A 289 -27.42 38.19 -39.50
N GLY A 290 -26.60 37.53 -40.34
CA GLY A 290 -26.50 37.88 -41.75
C GLY A 290 -27.83 37.77 -42.49
N ILE A 291 -28.58 36.70 -42.28
CA ILE A 291 -29.93 36.51 -42.83
C ILE A 291 -30.88 37.57 -42.29
N LEU A 292 -30.87 37.85 -40.99
CA LEU A 292 -31.73 38.85 -40.37
C LEU A 292 -31.48 40.27 -40.93
N MET A 293 -30.23 40.58 -41.26
CA MET A 293 -29.86 41.88 -41.87
C MET A 293 -30.08 41.94 -43.38
N GLY A 294 -30.64 40.91 -43.99
CA GLY A 294 -30.91 40.85 -45.44
C GLY A 294 -29.66 40.72 -46.29
N MET A 295 -28.54 40.25 -45.69
CA MET A 295 -27.30 40.04 -46.44
C MET A 295 -27.42 38.81 -47.36
N PRO A 296 -26.70 38.74 -48.48
CA PRO A 296 -26.57 37.49 -49.21
C PRO A 296 -25.88 36.44 -48.35
N MET A 297 -25.95 35.20 -48.78
CA MET A 297 -25.38 34.05 -48.01
C MET A 297 -23.94 34.38 -47.55
N VAL A 298 -23.73 34.53 -46.24
CA VAL A 298 -22.47 35.02 -45.65
C VAL A 298 -21.33 34.00 -45.85
N LEU A 299 -21.66 32.72 -45.70
CA LEU A 299 -20.69 31.62 -45.88
C LEU A 299 -21.35 30.50 -46.69
N LEU A 300 -20.63 29.98 -47.65
CA LEU A 300 -21.06 28.78 -48.39
C LEU A 300 -20.82 27.52 -47.54
N PRO A 301 -21.57 26.44 -47.74
CA PRO A 301 -21.39 25.20 -47.00
C PRO A 301 -19.95 24.64 -47.08
N VAL A 302 -19.28 24.76 -48.21
CA VAL A 302 -17.89 24.36 -48.41
C VAL A 302 -16.91 25.21 -47.57
N GLN A 303 -17.20 26.52 -47.46
CA GLN A 303 -16.41 27.43 -46.63
C GLN A 303 -16.58 27.09 -45.12
N LEU A 304 -17.79 26.83 -44.68
CA LEU A 304 -18.06 26.33 -43.30
C LEU A 304 -17.30 25.05 -43.01
N LEU A 305 -17.34 24.09 -43.94
CA LEU A 305 -16.58 22.85 -43.79
C LEU A 305 -15.08 23.10 -43.69
N LEU A 306 -14.51 24.01 -44.51
CA LEU A 306 -13.09 24.36 -44.47
C LEU A 306 -12.69 25.04 -43.16
N VAL A 307 -13.53 25.97 -42.64
CA VAL A 307 -13.32 26.64 -41.35
C VAL A 307 -13.28 25.60 -40.25
N ASN A 308 -14.30 24.76 -40.14
CA ASN A 308 -14.38 23.73 -39.10
C ASN A 308 -13.25 22.72 -39.17
N LEU A 309 -12.83 22.29 -40.35
CA LEU A 309 -11.80 21.29 -40.52
C LEU A 309 -10.39 21.84 -40.26
N VAL A 310 -10.06 23.00 -40.83
CA VAL A 310 -8.70 23.56 -40.85
C VAL A 310 -8.51 24.61 -39.77
N THR A 311 -9.39 25.61 -39.73
CA THR A 311 -9.24 26.75 -38.81
C THR A 311 -9.56 26.39 -37.37
N ASP A 312 -10.58 25.53 -37.14
CA ASP A 312 -10.99 25.14 -35.80
C ASP A 312 -10.35 23.82 -35.36
N GLY A 313 -10.16 22.87 -36.29
CA GLY A 313 -9.63 21.55 -35.97
C GLY A 313 -8.17 21.58 -35.51
N LEU A 314 -7.30 22.33 -36.18
CA LEU A 314 -5.87 22.40 -35.84
C LEU A 314 -5.60 23.05 -34.49
N PRO A 315 -6.20 24.20 -34.11
CA PRO A 315 -6.06 24.75 -32.77
C PRO A 315 -6.68 23.85 -31.69
N ALA A 316 -7.80 23.18 -31.99
CA ALA A 316 -8.41 22.22 -31.03
C ALA A 316 -7.44 21.07 -30.69
N ILE A 317 -6.75 20.51 -31.70
CA ILE A 317 -5.72 19.49 -31.49
C ILE A 317 -4.56 20.06 -30.66
N ALA A 318 -4.10 21.26 -30.95
CA ALA A 318 -3.02 21.91 -30.19
C ALA A 318 -3.40 22.10 -28.72
N LEU A 319 -4.63 22.55 -28.43
CA LEU A 319 -5.18 22.66 -27.06
C LEU A 319 -5.27 21.30 -26.34
N GLY A 320 -5.54 20.22 -27.08
CA GLY A 320 -5.56 18.86 -26.55
C GLY A 320 -4.19 18.33 -26.12
N LEU A 321 -3.11 18.87 -26.69
CA LEU A 321 -1.73 18.45 -26.44
C LEU A 321 -0.94 19.40 -25.51
N GLU A 322 -1.59 20.37 -24.91
CA GLU A 322 -0.94 21.28 -23.97
C GLU A 322 -0.35 20.55 -22.76
N PRO A 323 0.86 20.96 -22.31
CA PRO A 323 1.46 20.41 -21.10
C PRO A 323 0.65 20.79 -19.84
N PRO A 324 0.86 20.05 -18.71
CA PRO A 324 0.18 20.36 -17.45
C PRO A 324 0.41 21.82 -17.01
N GLU A 325 -0.66 22.48 -16.61
CA GLU A 325 -0.56 23.81 -16.01
C GLU A 325 0.13 23.74 -14.64
N ARG A 326 0.91 24.79 -14.32
CA ARG A 326 1.47 24.93 -12.98
C ARG A 326 0.36 24.93 -11.93
N GLY A 327 0.54 24.14 -10.87
CA GLY A 327 -0.46 24.02 -9.80
C GLY A 327 -1.62 23.05 -10.10
N ASN A 328 -1.52 22.22 -11.14
CA ASN A 328 -2.53 21.19 -11.44
C ASN A 328 -2.76 20.18 -10.27
N MET A 329 -1.73 19.98 -9.43
CA MET A 329 -1.77 19.18 -8.21
C MET A 329 -1.89 20.03 -6.94
N GLU A 330 -2.30 21.28 -7.03
CA GLU A 330 -2.54 22.19 -5.89
C GLU A 330 -4.03 22.52 -5.72
N LYS A 331 -4.86 22.08 -6.66
CA LYS A 331 -6.32 22.26 -6.68
C LYS A 331 -7.00 20.92 -6.37
N PRO A 332 -8.22 20.94 -5.81
CA PRO A 332 -9.01 19.72 -5.60
C PRO A 332 -9.42 19.06 -6.92
#